data_2a90cb24458bad875159526ffd5cb0e7
#
_entry.id   2a90cb24458bad875159526ffd5cb0e7
#
_cell.length_a   1.000
_cell.length_b   1.000
_cell.length_c   1.000
_cell.angle_alpha   90.00
_cell.angle_beta   90.00
_cell.angle_gamma   90.00
#
_symmetry.space_group_name_H-M   'P 1'
#
loop_
_entity.id
_entity.type
_entity.pdbx_description
1 polymer ?
#
loop_
_entity_poly.entity_id
_entity_poly.type
_entity_poly.pdbx_seq_one_letter_code
_entity_poly.pdbx_strand_id
1 'polypeptide(L)'
;MIWRRTRLLFTAFLVFFLLTPTAEAVSERTGAAFFIQDDAQLLSASEEAELARLGQELEQYTTAQVVLKTVPDLKGQDLSTYANETFRAQGIGQAGKDNGVLVVVAPNEQDRNFRIEVGYKLEGILTDITAGRILDKYAVPYRDQGEYGKAASETYKAVVSVISKEQSLESQDPVKQTNDSGLSTWAKVLIGAGLVLLLFLDMKFTGGMFFFAIINLFSAIMRGGGGGGGSRGGGGSSGGGGAER
;
A
#
# COMPACT_ATOMS: atom_id res chain seq x y z
N MET A 1 9.92 53.82 -3.99
CA MET A 1 10.15 52.84 -5.08
C MET A 1 10.18 51.37 -4.58
N ILE A 2 10.55 51.12 -3.36
CA ILE A 2 10.66 49.79 -2.72
C ILE A 2 9.27 49.12 -2.51
N TRP A 3 8.27 49.88 -2.15
CA TRP A 3 6.91 49.38 -1.80
C TRP A 3 6.12 48.81 -2.98
N ARG A 4 6.40 49.22 -4.22
CA ARG A 4 5.78 48.67 -5.43
C ARG A 4 6.42 47.30 -5.82
N ARG A 5 7.70 47.13 -5.54
CA ARG A 5 8.39 45.85 -5.82
C ARG A 5 8.01 44.75 -4.84
N THR A 6 7.75 45.07 -3.57
CA THR A 6 7.28 44.10 -2.59
C THR A 6 5.86 43.61 -2.87
N ARG A 7 4.97 44.50 -3.36
CA ARG A 7 3.61 44.09 -3.77
C ARG A 7 3.61 43.20 -4.98
N LEU A 8 4.47 43.46 -5.97
CA LEU A 8 4.63 42.58 -7.17
C LEU A 8 5.19 41.21 -6.83
N LEU A 9 6.12 41.11 -5.91
CA LEU A 9 6.65 39.84 -5.45
C LEU A 9 5.63 39.04 -4.65
N PHE A 10 4.80 39.70 -3.85
CA PHE A 10 3.75 39.07 -3.07
C PHE A 10 2.59 38.55 -3.95
N THR A 11 2.22 39.31 -4.99
CA THR A 11 1.23 38.83 -5.97
C THR A 11 1.76 37.73 -6.84
N ALA A 12 3.03 37.75 -7.24
CA ALA A 12 3.66 36.66 -7.98
C ALA A 12 3.75 35.38 -7.14
N PHE A 13 4.06 35.49 -5.85
CA PHE A 13 4.08 34.38 -4.92
C PHE A 13 2.67 33.79 -4.69
N LEU A 14 1.66 34.64 -4.55
CA LEU A 14 0.27 34.21 -4.41
C LEU A 14 -0.26 33.49 -5.67
N VAL A 15 0.08 34.00 -6.85
CA VAL A 15 -0.29 33.36 -8.13
C VAL A 15 0.44 32.05 -8.34
N PHE A 16 1.71 31.93 -7.92
CA PHE A 16 2.46 30.68 -7.97
C PHE A 16 1.86 29.60 -7.05
N PHE A 17 1.32 30.01 -5.89
CA PHE A 17 0.64 29.10 -4.96
C PHE A 17 -0.74 28.64 -5.46
N LEU A 18 -1.40 29.43 -6.31
CA LEU A 18 -2.68 29.09 -6.95
C LEU A 18 -2.51 28.24 -8.22
N LEU A 19 -1.28 28.16 -8.76
CA LEU A 19 -0.91 27.37 -9.93
C LEU A 19 -0.21 26.04 -9.56
N THR A 20 -0.29 25.60 -8.31
CA THR A 20 0.08 24.23 -7.99
C THR A 20 -0.85 23.34 -8.80
N PRO A 21 -0.33 22.48 -9.71
CA PRO A 21 -1.16 21.46 -10.33
C PRO A 21 -1.82 20.73 -9.16
N THR A 22 -3.13 20.68 -9.16
CA THR A 22 -3.85 19.70 -8.37
C THR A 22 -3.25 18.38 -8.82
N ALA A 23 -2.37 17.79 -7.99
CA ALA A 23 -2.04 16.40 -8.16
C ALA A 23 -3.39 15.72 -8.28
N GLU A 24 -3.70 15.19 -9.45
CA GLU A 24 -4.82 14.27 -9.59
C GLU A 24 -4.56 13.27 -8.49
N ALA A 25 -5.39 13.34 -7.46
CA ALA A 25 -5.39 12.35 -6.43
C ALA A 25 -5.58 11.05 -7.20
N VAL A 26 -4.52 10.26 -7.32
CA VAL A 26 -4.67 8.82 -7.54
C VAL A 26 -5.76 8.50 -6.54
N SER A 27 -6.94 8.19 -7.05
CA SER A 27 -8.09 7.87 -6.25
C SER A 27 -7.58 6.79 -5.30
N GLU A 28 -7.21 7.19 -4.08
CA GLU A 28 -6.95 6.24 -3.03
C GLU A 28 -8.22 5.42 -3.01
N ARG A 29 -8.16 4.22 -3.54
CA ARG A 29 -9.24 3.25 -3.46
C ARG A 29 -9.31 2.85 -2.00
N THR A 30 -9.84 3.75 -1.19
CA THR A 30 -10.11 3.55 0.22
C THR A 30 -11.54 3.05 0.32
N GLY A 31 -11.73 1.97 1.04
CA GLY A 31 -13.05 1.42 1.26
C GLY A 31 -13.29 0.06 0.59
N ALA A 32 -14.53 -0.38 0.57
CA ALA A 32 -14.93 -1.70 0.07
C ALA A 32 -14.43 -2.00 -1.36
N ALA A 33 -14.49 -1.01 -2.24
CA ALA A 33 -14.06 -1.12 -3.64
C ALA A 33 -12.54 -1.32 -3.84
N PHE A 34 -11.72 -1.12 -2.81
CA PHE A 34 -10.32 -1.48 -2.86
C PHE A 34 -10.12 -2.99 -2.69
N PHE A 35 -10.81 -3.57 -1.70
CA PHE A 35 -10.63 -4.98 -1.35
C PHE A 35 -11.29 -5.92 -2.33
N ILE A 36 -12.43 -5.52 -2.91
CA ILE A 36 -13.20 -6.34 -3.84
C ILE A 36 -13.42 -5.59 -5.15
N GLN A 37 -12.88 -6.15 -6.23
CA GLN A 37 -12.92 -5.62 -7.59
C GLN A 37 -13.55 -6.68 -8.49
N ASP A 38 -14.86 -6.75 -8.51
CA ASP A 38 -15.60 -7.79 -9.23
C ASP A 38 -15.96 -7.35 -10.66
N ASP A 39 -14.93 -7.18 -11.52
CA ASP A 39 -15.12 -6.74 -12.90
C ASP A 39 -15.81 -7.82 -13.78
N ALA A 40 -15.74 -9.09 -13.38
CA ALA A 40 -16.40 -10.20 -14.06
C ALA A 40 -17.84 -10.46 -13.58
N GLN A 41 -18.31 -9.70 -12.57
CA GLN A 41 -19.67 -9.80 -12.00
C GLN A 41 -20.01 -11.23 -11.51
N LEU A 42 -19.08 -11.84 -10.80
CA LEU A 42 -19.22 -13.20 -10.26
C LEU A 42 -19.89 -13.24 -8.89
N LEU A 43 -19.91 -12.11 -8.18
CA LEU A 43 -20.40 -11.99 -6.81
C LEU A 43 -21.72 -11.22 -6.76
N SER A 44 -22.54 -11.53 -5.78
CA SER A 44 -23.67 -10.67 -5.43
C SER A 44 -23.19 -9.48 -4.61
N ALA A 45 -23.96 -8.38 -4.61
CA ALA A 45 -23.63 -7.20 -3.81
C ALA A 45 -23.49 -7.48 -2.32
N SER A 46 -24.21 -8.48 -1.79
CA SER A 46 -24.09 -8.91 -0.39
C SER A 46 -22.78 -9.65 -0.12
N GLU A 47 -22.32 -10.48 -1.05
CA GLU A 47 -21.02 -11.17 -0.96
C GLU A 47 -19.86 -10.17 -1.06
N GLU A 48 -19.92 -9.24 -2.01
CA GLU A 48 -18.92 -8.17 -2.11
C GLU A 48 -18.80 -7.39 -0.79
N ALA A 49 -19.92 -6.99 -0.21
CA ALA A 49 -19.94 -6.25 1.06
C ALA A 49 -19.39 -7.08 2.23
N GLU A 50 -19.71 -8.37 2.30
CA GLU A 50 -19.16 -9.28 3.32
C GLU A 50 -17.65 -9.44 3.19
N LEU A 51 -17.18 -9.73 1.98
CA LEU A 51 -15.75 -9.94 1.73
C LEU A 51 -14.94 -8.65 1.94
N ALA A 52 -15.47 -7.51 1.50
CA ALA A 52 -14.84 -6.22 1.74
C ALA A 52 -14.69 -5.91 3.23
N ARG A 53 -15.73 -6.22 4.03
CA ARG A 53 -15.67 -6.07 5.48
C ARG A 53 -14.57 -6.96 6.09
N LEU A 54 -14.45 -8.20 5.65
CA LEU A 54 -13.38 -9.10 6.10
C LEU A 54 -11.99 -8.57 5.77
N GLY A 55 -11.79 -8.02 4.56
CA GLY A 55 -10.52 -7.39 4.16
C GLY A 55 -10.18 -6.16 5.00
N GLN A 56 -11.18 -5.30 5.27
CA GLN A 56 -11.01 -4.13 6.11
C GLN A 56 -10.68 -4.51 7.56
N GLU A 57 -11.36 -5.49 8.12
CA GLU A 57 -11.08 -5.99 9.47
C GLU A 57 -9.66 -6.58 9.54
N LEU A 58 -9.26 -7.38 8.57
CA LEU A 58 -7.90 -7.91 8.51
C LEU A 58 -6.87 -6.78 8.49
N GLU A 59 -7.02 -5.78 7.61
CA GLU A 59 -6.10 -4.65 7.53
C GLU A 59 -6.04 -3.87 8.86
N GLN A 60 -7.18 -3.65 9.50
CA GLN A 60 -7.24 -2.93 10.76
C GLN A 60 -6.45 -3.62 11.88
N TYR A 61 -6.51 -4.95 11.96
CA TYR A 61 -5.84 -5.71 13.01
C TYR A 61 -4.40 -6.10 12.69
N THR A 62 -4.08 -6.31 11.40
CA THR A 62 -2.79 -6.89 10.99
C THR A 62 -1.97 -5.97 10.11
N THR A 63 -2.57 -4.91 9.60
CA THR A 63 -2.03 -4.06 8.54
C THR A 63 -1.85 -4.74 7.18
N ALA A 64 -2.10 -6.05 7.07
CA ALA A 64 -2.05 -6.77 5.81
C ALA A 64 -3.25 -6.43 4.91
N GLN A 65 -3.03 -6.33 3.62
CA GLN A 65 -4.08 -6.05 2.64
C GLN A 65 -4.30 -7.28 1.76
N VAL A 66 -5.54 -7.75 1.69
CA VAL A 66 -5.95 -8.83 0.78
C VAL A 66 -6.97 -8.26 -0.19
N VAL A 67 -6.68 -8.34 -1.47
CA VAL A 67 -7.55 -7.87 -2.56
C VAL A 67 -8.01 -9.05 -3.39
N LEU A 68 -9.31 -9.09 -3.69
CA LEU A 68 -9.90 -9.99 -4.68
C LEU A 68 -10.18 -9.19 -5.96
N LYS A 69 -9.69 -9.71 -7.07
CA LYS A 69 -9.99 -9.17 -8.39
C LYS A 69 -10.50 -10.26 -9.32
N THR A 70 -11.71 -10.07 -9.83
CA THR A 70 -12.22 -10.89 -10.91
C THR A 70 -12.06 -10.18 -12.25
N VAL A 71 -11.74 -10.91 -13.30
CA VAL A 71 -11.45 -10.35 -14.62
C VAL A 71 -12.19 -11.16 -15.68
N PRO A 72 -13.04 -10.55 -16.51
CA PRO A 72 -13.78 -11.31 -17.51
C PRO A 72 -12.89 -11.86 -18.63
N ASP A 73 -11.77 -11.20 -18.93
CA ASP A 73 -10.88 -11.57 -20.03
C ASP A 73 -9.47 -10.97 -19.79
N LEU A 74 -8.45 -11.78 -19.89
CA LEU A 74 -7.03 -11.38 -19.79
C LEU A 74 -6.48 -10.82 -21.11
N LYS A 75 -7.27 -10.82 -22.20
CA LYS A 75 -6.88 -10.35 -23.53
C LYS A 75 -5.60 -11.00 -24.07
N GLY A 76 -5.44 -12.29 -23.76
CA GLY A 76 -4.29 -13.08 -24.17
C GLY A 76 -3.03 -12.85 -23.30
N GLN A 77 -3.12 -12.11 -22.21
CA GLN A 77 -2.05 -12.00 -21.26
C GLN A 77 -2.03 -13.24 -20.35
N ASP A 78 -0.83 -13.67 -19.96
CA ASP A 78 -0.67 -14.74 -18.97
C ASP A 78 -1.16 -14.29 -17.58
N LEU A 79 -1.87 -15.16 -16.88
CA LEU A 79 -2.47 -14.85 -15.57
C LEU A 79 -1.43 -14.42 -14.52
N SER A 80 -0.25 -15.04 -14.52
CA SER A 80 0.84 -14.68 -13.62
C SER A 80 1.36 -13.28 -13.89
N THR A 81 1.57 -12.95 -15.17
CA THR A 81 1.99 -11.62 -15.59
C THR A 81 0.94 -10.57 -15.22
N TYR A 82 -0.33 -10.83 -15.53
CA TYR A 82 -1.43 -9.95 -15.17
C TYR A 82 -1.51 -9.69 -13.66
N ALA A 83 -1.42 -10.75 -12.85
CA ALA A 83 -1.49 -10.62 -11.40
C ALA A 83 -0.34 -9.79 -10.84
N ASN A 84 0.89 -10.05 -11.28
CA ASN A 84 2.07 -9.31 -10.84
C ASN A 84 2.02 -7.83 -11.23
N GLU A 85 1.65 -7.52 -12.47
CA GLU A 85 1.48 -6.14 -12.94
C GLU A 85 0.38 -5.41 -12.16
N THR A 86 -0.77 -6.07 -11.97
CA THR A 86 -1.89 -5.51 -11.20
C THR A 86 -1.50 -5.26 -9.74
N PHE A 87 -0.83 -6.23 -9.11
CA PHE A 87 -0.35 -6.11 -7.74
C PHE A 87 0.52 -4.86 -7.55
N ARG A 88 1.48 -4.67 -8.46
CA ARG A 88 2.40 -3.52 -8.42
C ARG A 88 1.72 -2.20 -8.80
N ALA A 89 0.91 -2.21 -9.86
CA ALA A 89 0.24 -0.99 -10.34
C ALA A 89 -0.75 -0.43 -9.32
N GLN A 90 -1.41 -1.31 -8.56
CA GLN A 90 -2.34 -0.90 -7.50
C GLN A 90 -1.65 -0.66 -6.16
N GLY A 91 -0.37 -1.00 -6.02
CA GLY A 91 0.38 -0.84 -4.78
C GLY A 91 -0.23 -1.65 -3.64
N ILE A 92 -0.66 -2.91 -3.90
CA ILE A 92 -1.32 -3.76 -2.91
C ILE A 92 -0.34 -4.09 -1.78
N GLY A 93 -0.75 -3.79 -0.55
CA GLY A 93 0.11 -3.79 0.63
C GLY A 93 0.49 -2.38 1.08
N GLN A 94 0.76 -2.22 2.35
CA GLN A 94 1.18 -0.92 2.88
C GLN A 94 2.59 -0.56 2.41
N ALA A 95 2.80 0.70 2.04
CA ALA A 95 4.08 1.19 1.56
C ALA A 95 5.24 0.84 2.51
N GLY A 96 6.25 0.15 1.99
CA GLY A 96 7.43 -0.29 2.75
C GLY A 96 7.19 -1.50 3.67
N LYS A 97 6.02 -2.13 3.63
CA LYS A 97 5.73 -3.34 4.42
C LYS A 97 5.64 -4.61 3.60
N ASP A 98 5.40 -4.52 2.29
CA ASP A 98 5.26 -5.66 1.37
C ASP A 98 4.28 -6.74 1.87
N ASN A 99 3.20 -6.31 2.54
CA ASN A 99 2.24 -7.14 3.25
C ASN A 99 0.89 -7.24 2.52
N GLY A 100 0.93 -7.26 1.21
CA GLY A 100 -0.23 -7.41 0.35
C GLY A 100 -0.45 -8.84 -0.14
N VAL A 101 -1.69 -9.19 -0.49
CA VAL A 101 -2.06 -10.38 -1.24
C VAL A 101 -3.10 -10.01 -2.27
N LEU A 102 -2.95 -10.52 -3.48
CA LEU A 102 -3.93 -10.39 -4.55
C LEU A 102 -4.43 -11.76 -4.99
N VAL A 103 -5.73 -11.97 -4.88
CA VAL A 103 -6.42 -13.13 -5.46
C VAL A 103 -7.01 -12.71 -6.79
N VAL A 104 -6.57 -13.31 -7.89
CA VAL A 104 -7.11 -13.05 -9.23
C VAL A 104 -7.94 -14.24 -9.69
N VAL A 105 -9.10 -13.93 -10.27
CA VAL A 105 -10.01 -14.93 -10.86
C VAL A 105 -10.36 -14.50 -12.28
N ALA A 106 -10.04 -15.37 -13.25
CA ALA A 106 -10.30 -15.15 -14.67
C ALA A 106 -11.13 -16.32 -15.23
N PRO A 107 -12.46 -16.29 -15.13
CA PRO A 107 -13.33 -17.46 -15.38
C PRO A 107 -13.28 -17.98 -16.82
N ASN A 108 -12.95 -17.13 -17.78
CA ASN A 108 -12.94 -17.48 -19.21
C ASN A 108 -11.60 -18.05 -19.70
N GLU A 109 -10.59 -18.12 -18.83
CA GLU A 109 -9.32 -18.76 -19.16
C GLU A 109 -9.45 -20.30 -19.11
N GLN A 110 -8.81 -20.99 -20.06
CA GLN A 110 -9.03 -22.41 -20.23
C GLN A 110 -8.23 -23.28 -19.22
N ASP A 111 -7.00 -22.87 -18.90
CA ASP A 111 -6.10 -23.74 -18.13
C ASP A 111 -5.87 -23.28 -16.70
N ARG A 112 -5.79 -21.97 -16.47
CA ARG A 112 -5.44 -21.38 -15.17
C ARG A 112 -6.33 -20.19 -14.88
N ASN A 113 -7.33 -20.42 -14.03
CA ASN A 113 -8.37 -19.42 -13.75
C ASN A 113 -8.14 -18.67 -12.45
N PHE A 114 -7.30 -19.19 -11.56
CA PHE A 114 -7.05 -18.67 -10.24
C PHE A 114 -5.57 -18.45 -9.97
N ARG A 115 -5.23 -17.32 -9.38
CA ARG A 115 -3.89 -17.03 -8.89
C ARG A 115 -3.95 -16.28 -7.57
N ILE A 116 -3.02 -16.61 -6.68
CA ILE A 116 -2.72 -15.88 -5.46
C ILE A 116 -1.31 -15.29 -5.62
N GLU A 117 -1.20 -13.99 -5.67
CA GLU A 117 0.06 -13.25 -5.68
C GLU A 117 0.33 -12.73 -4.28
N VAL A 118 1.52 -12.95 -3.74
CA VAL A 118 1.85 -12.69 -2.34
C VAL A 118 3.02 -11.71 -2.23
N GLY A 119 2.89 -10.71 -1.36
CA GLY A 119 3.97 -9.79 -1.04
C GLY A 119 5.02 -10.43 -0.12
N TYR A 120 6.27 -10.02 -0.24
CA TYR A 120 7.43 -10.65 0.42
C TYR A 120 7.27 -10.90 1.91
N LYS A 121 6.66 -9.96 2.64
CA LYS A 121 6.50 -10.11 4.09
C LYS A 121 5.57 -11.28 4.45
N LEU A 122 4.64 -11.62 3.58
CA LEU A 122 3.65 -12.67 3.83
C LEU A 122 4.08 -14.03 3.25
N GLU A 123 5.17 -14.12 2.49
CA GLU A 123 5.66 -15.38 1.92
C GLU A 123 6.00 -16.43 3.00
N GLY A 124 6.40 -16.01 4.20
CA GLY A 124 6.64 -16.91 5.34
C GLY A 124 5.35 -17.50 5.91
N ILE A 125 4.23 -16.81 5.77
CA ILE A 125 2.90 -17.22 6.26
C ILE A 125 2.12 -17.92 5.15
N LEU A 126 2.06 -17.28 4.00
CA LEU A 126 1.35 -17.77 2.81
C LEU A 126 2.36 -18.17 1.73
N THR A 127 3.04 -19.30 1.97
CA THR A 127 4.00 -19.87 1.03
C THR A 127 3.30 -20.33 -0.25
N ASP A 128 4.04 -20.52 -1.35
CA ASP A 128 3.49 -21.09 -2.61
C ASP A 128 2.77 -22.41 -2.40
N ILE A 129 3.30 -23.26 -1.51
CA ILE A 129 2.66 -24.54 -1.16
C ILE A 129 1.33 -24.31 -0.45
N THR A 130 1.29 -23.35 0.47
CA THR A 130 0.07 -23.01 1.21
C THR A 130 -0.96 -22.39 0.28
N ALA A 131 -0.55 -21.46 -0.57
CA ALA A 131 -1.40 -20.84 -1.59
C ALA A 131 -1.96 -21.89 -2.57
N GLY A 132 -1.11 -22.82 -3.05
CA GLY A 132 -1.54 -23.94 -3.88
C GLY A 132 -2.58 -24.82 -3.19
N ARG A 133 -2.38 -25.17 -1.92
CA ARG A 133 -3.37 -25.96 -1.14
C ARG A 133 -4.68 -25.23 -0.93
N ILE A 134 -4.64 -23.91 -0.76
CA ILE A 134 -5.85 -23.08 -0.68
C ILE A 134 -6.61 -23.19 -1.99
N LEU A 135 -5.95 -23.01 -3.14
CA LEU A 135 -6.60 -23.14 -4.44
C LEU A 135 -7.16 -24.54 -4.67
N ASP A 136 -6.38 -25.59 -4.38
CA ASP A 136 -6.83 -26.99 -4.55
C ASP A 136 -8.05 -27.31 -3.67
N LYS A 137 -8.15 -26.73 -2.49
CA LYS A 137 -9.23 -27.01 -1.54
C LYS A 137 -10.46 -26.12 -1.73
N TYR A 138 -10.27 -24.86 -2.04
CA TYR A 138 -11.34 -23.86 -1.99
C TYR A 138 -11.71 -23.29 -3.37
N ALA A 139 -10.81 -23.30 -4.36
CA ALA A 139 -11.11 -22.85 -5.72
C ALA A 139 -11.55 -24.03 -6.61
N VAL A 140 -10.70 -25.04 -6.76
CA VAL A 140 -10.87 -26.13 -7.73
C VAL A 140 -12.23 -26.83 -7.64
N PRO A 141 -12.74 -27.23 -6.46
CA PRO A 141 -14.01 -27.96 -6.39
C PRO A 141 -15.23 -27.18 -6.88
N TYR A 142 -15.22 -25.86 -6.70
CA TYR A 142 -16.32 -24.99 -7.16
C TYR A 142 -16.11 -24.55 -8.60
N ARG A 143 -14.86 -24.26 -9.00
CA ARG A 143 -14.50 -23.98 -10.39
C ARG A 143 -14.97 -25.12 -11.34
N ASP A 144 -14.70 -26.35 -10.97
CA ASP A 144 -15.05 -27.52 -11.79
C ASP A 144 -16.56 -27.71 -11.94
N GLN A 145 -17.33 -27.06 -11.07
CA GLN A 145 -18.81 -26.99 -11.15
C GLN A 145 -19.30 -25.72 -11.87
N GLY A 146 -18.37 -24.84 -12.31
CA GLY A 146 -18.71 -23.55 -12.92
C GLY A 146 -19.12 -22.48 -11.90
N GLU A 147 -18.98 -22.73 -10.59
CA GLU A 147 -19.36 -21.83 -9.50
C GLU A 147 -18.21 -20.87 -9.15
N TYR A 148 -17.75 -20.05 -10.13
CA TYR A 148 -16.59 -19.17 -9.97
C TYR A 148 -16.73 -18.14 -8.85
N GLY A 149 -17.92 -17.60 -8.65
CA GLY A 149 -18.18 -16.65 -7.55
C GLY A 149 -17.93 -17.26 -6.18
N LYS A 150 -18.45 -18.47 -5.98
CA LYS A 150 -18.22 -19.23 -4.74
C LYS A 150 -16.77 -19.64 -4.58
N ALA A 151 -16.12 -20.08 -5.65
CA ALA A 151 -14.69 -20.38 -5.66
C ALA A 151 -13.87 -19.14 -5.23
N ALA A 152 -14.17 -17.97 -5.77
CA ALA A 152 -13.52 -16.71 -5.43
C ALA A 152 -13.74 -16.34 -3.95
N SER A 153 -14.99 -16.38 -3.50
CA SER A 153 -15.38 -16.07 -2.12
C SER A 153 -14.68 -16.96 -1.10
N GLU A 154 -14.74 -18.30 -1.29
CA GLU A 154 -14.12 -19.24 -0.37
C GLU A 154 -12.59 -19.17 -0.38
N THR A 155 -11.97 -18.95 -1.55
CA THR A 155 -10.53 -18.72 -1.64
C THR A 155 -10.10 -17.47 -0.88
N TYR A 156 -10.81 -16.35 -1.06
CA TYR A 156 -10.55 -15.11 -0.35
C TYR A 156 -10.67 -15.28 1.18
N LYS A 157 -11.75 -15.89 1.64
CA LYS A 157 -11.97 -16.19 3.08
C LYS A 157 -10.85 -17.07 3.65
N ALA A 158 -10.39 -18.06 2.89
CA ALA A 158 -9.30 -18.92 3.31
C ALA A 158 -7.97 -18.16 3.45
N VAL A 159 -7.63 -17.28 2.49
CA VAL A 159 -6.45 -16.43 2.56
C VAL A 159 -6.50 -15.51 3.78
N VAL A 160 -7.61 -14.81 3.98
CA VAL A 160 -7.82 -13.94 5.15
C VAL A 160 -7.67 -14.73 6.45
N SER A 161 -8.23 -15.94 6.54
CA SER A 161 -8.16 -16.80 7.72
C SER A 161 -6.72 -17.22 8.06
N VAL A 162 -5.93 -17.58 7.05
CA VAL A 162 -4.52 -18.00 7.25
C VAL A 162 -3.71 -16.83 7.81
N ILE A 163 -3.84 -15.65 7.21
CA ILE A 163 -3.10 -14.47 7.65
C ILE A 163 -3.53 -14.04 9.06
N SER A 164 -4.83 -13.99 9.34
CA SER A 164 -5.36 -13.63 10.66
C SER A 164 -4.87 -14.56 11.76
N LYS A 165 -4.87 -15.86 11.51
CA LYS A 165 -4.45 -16.86 12.49
C LYS A 165 -2.96 -16.73 12.83
N GLU A 166 -2.11 -16.64 11.83
CA GLU A 166 -0.67 -16.61 12.03
C GLU A 166 -0.23 -15.30 12.71
N GLN A 167 -0.77 -14.16 12.30
CA GLN A 167 -0.45 -12.89 12.95
C GLN A 167 -1.05 -12.77 14.36
N SER A 168 -2.13 -13.47 14.66
CA SER A 168 -2.63 -13.58 16.04
C SER A 168 -1.68 -14.38 16.93
N LEU A 169 -0.99 -15.38 16.39
CA LEU A 169 0.03 -16.16 17.12
C LEU A 169 1.29 -15.32 17.33
N GLU A 170 1.75 -14.59 16.31
CA GLU A 170 2.90 -13.68 16.40
C GLU A 170 2.67 -12.56 17.44
N SER A 171 1.42 -12.10 17.59
CA SER A 171 1.05 -11.08 18.58
C SER A 171 1.04 -11.61 20.02
N GLN A 172 1.05 -12.93 20.23
CA GLN A 172 1.10 -13.58 21.56
C GLN A 172 2.51 -13.86 22.04
N ASP A 173 3.53 -13.78 21.18
CA ASP A 173 4.93 -13.85 21.61
C ASP A 173 5.34 -12.50 22.21
N PRO A 174 5.82 -12.46 23.50
CA PRO A 174 6.13 -11.20 24.18
C PRO A 174 7.49 -10.63 23.75
N VAL A 175 7.75 -10.51 22.44
CA VAL A 175 9.01 -9.93 21.95
C VAL A 175 8.77 -8.81 20.96
N LYS A 176 8.98 -7.60 21.48
CA LYS A 176 9.19 -6.34 20.76
C LYS A 176 7.99 -5.72 20.03
N GLN A 177 7.11 -5.14 20.79
CA GLN A 177 6.53 -3.86 20.35
C GLN A 177 7.67 -2.85 20.20
N THR A 178 8.21 -2.67 19.02
CA THR A 178 8.80 -1.39 18.67
C THR A 178 7.62 -0.42 18.60
N ASN A 179 7.44 0.33 19.68
CA ASN A 179 6.59 1.51 19.68
C ASN A 179 7.16 2.46 18.63
N ASP A 180 6.77 2.27 17.40
CA ASP A 180 6.88 3.31 16.38
C ASP A 180 5.74 4.31 16.65
N SER A 181 5.93 5.08 17.71
CA SER A 181 5.15 6.26 18.02
C SER A 181 5.51 7.34 16.99
N GLY A 182 5.36 7.00 15.72
CA GLY A 182 5.48 7.94 14.64
C GLY A 182 4.47 9.05 14.87
N LEU A 183 4.97 10.29 15.04
CA LEU A 183 4.15 11.49 15.13
C LEU A 183 3.10 11.45 14.02
N SER A 184 1.85 11.70 14.36
CA SER A 184 0.76 11.74 13.39
C SER A 184 1.12 12.69 12.24
N THR A 185 0.60 12.46 11.05
CA THR A 185 0.88 13.28 9.87
C THR A 185 0.64 14.76 10.15
N TRP A 186 -0.38 15.10 10.93
CA TRP A 186 -0.66 16.45 11.39
C TRP A 186 0.42 17.02 12.31
N ALA A 187 0.97 16.21 13.21
CA ALA A 187 2.06 16.63 14.06
C ALA A 187 3.33 16.93 13.25
N LYS A 188 3.62 16.14 12.23
CA LYS A 188 4.74 16.38 11.29
C LYS A 188 4.55 17.68 10.52
N VAL A 189 3.33 17.96 10.06
CA VAL A 189 2.98 19.21 9.38
C VAL A 189 3.12 20.41 10.31
N LEU A 190 2.64 20.32 11.56
CA LEU A 190 2.74 21.39 12.54
C LEU A 190 4.20 21.66 12.95
N ILE A 191 5.02 20.62 13.09
CA ILE A 191 6.46 20.76 13.37
C ILE A 191 7.16 21.42 12.17
N GLY A 192 6.85 21.02 10.94
CA GLY A 192 7.39 21.63 9.72
C GLY A 192 7.00 23.11 9.60
N ALA A 193 5.73 23.44 9.80
CA ALA A 193 5.24 24.82 9.78
C ALA A 193 5.85 25.68 10.90
N GLY A 194 6.00 25.10 12.09
CA GLY A 194 6.66 25.74 13.23
C GLY A 194 8.14 26.05 12.96
N LEU A 195 8.87 25.12 12.35
CA LEU A 195 10.26 25.31 11.95
C LEU A 195 10.41 26.43 10.89
N VAL A 196 9.55 26.46 9.88
CA VAL A 196 9.55 27.50 8.86
C VAL A 196 9.24 28.88 9.47
N LEU A 197 8.27 28.95 10.39
CA LEU A 197 7.96 30.18 11.10
C LEU A 197 9.13 30.65 11.96
N LEU A 198 9.80 29.74 12.65
CA LEU A 198 10.96 30.02 13.49
C LEU A 198 12.14 30.54 12.67
N LEU A 199 12.41 29.94 11.50
CA LEU A 199 13.42 30.42 10.55
C LEU A 199 13.08 31.81 10.01
N PHE A 200 11.80 32.08 9.73
CA PHE A 200 11.36 33.39 9.28
C PHE A 200 11.56 34.46 10.35
N LEU A 201 11.24 34.14 11.60
CA LEU A 201 11.46 35.05 12.75
C LEU A 201 12.96 35.26 12.99
N ASP A 202 13.78 34.21 12.88
CA ASP A 202 15.25 34.32 13.01
C ASP A 202 15.84 35.26 11.95
N MET A 203 15.43 35.10 10.69
CA MET A 203 15.87 36.00 9.62
C MET A 203 15.44 37.45 9.86
N LYS A 204 14.25 37.69 10.46
CA LYS A 204 13.71 39.00 10.68
C LYS A 204 14.30 39.71 11.89
N PHE A 205 14.59 39.00 12.99
CA PHE A 205 14.99 39.57 14.27
C PHE A 205 16.48 39.45 14.57
N THR A 206 17.14 38.39 14.13
CA THR A 206 18.54 38.10 14.44
C THR A 206 19.45 38.05 13.22
N GLY A 207 18.90 38.34 12.02
CA GLY A 207 19.66 38.28 10.76
C GLY A 207 20.10 36.87 10.35
N GLY A 208 19.44 35.83 10.84
CA GLY A 208 19.75 34.45 10.47
C GLY A 208 20.85 33.79 11.28
N MET A 209 21.21 34.34 12.43
CA MET A 209 22.33 33.88 13.26
C MET A 209 22.15 32.45 13.74
N PHE A 210 20.93 32.06 14.14
CA PHE A 210 20.61 30.69 14.56
C PHE A 210 20.60 29.71 13.38
N PHE A 211 20.11 30.15 12.22
CA PHE A 211 20.13 29.35 11.01
C PHE A 211 21.56 28.95 10.60
N PHE A 212 22.50 29.89 10.60
CA PHE A 212 23.91 29.61 10.33
C PHE A 212 24.56 28.71 11.39
N ALA A 213 24.20 28.86 12.66
CA ALA A 213 24.70 28.00 13.72
C ALA A 213 24.22 26.54 13.55
N ILE A 214 22.95 26.33 13.19
CA ILE A 214 22.37 24.99 12.94
C ILE A 214 23.04 24.33 11.71
N ILE A 215 23.24 25.07 10.62
CA ILE A 215 23.92 24.53 9.42
C ILE A 215 25.36 24.14 9.75
N ASN A 216 26.07 24.95 10.50
CA ASN A 216 27.44 24.62 10.90
C ASN A 216 27.49 23.36 11.79
N LEU A 217 26.57 23.23 12.74
CA LEU A 217 26.46 22.06 13.61
C LEU A 217 26.12 20.82 12.79
N PHE A 218 25.16 20.91 11.87
CA PHE A 218 24.76 19.80 10.98
C PHE A 218 25.91 19.39 10.04
N SER A 219 26.64 20.35 9.50
CA SER A 219 27.83 20.10 8.68
C SER A 219 28.96 19.41 9.46
N ALA A 220 29.11 19.72 10.75
CA ALA A 220 30.07 19.07 11.63
C ALA A 220 29.66 17.60 11.92
N ILE A 221 28.37 17.34 12.13
CA ILE A 221 27.85 16.00 12.36
C ILE A 221 27.94 15.13 11.09
N MET A 222 27.65 15.69 9.92
CA MET A 222 27.75 14.97 8.64
C MET A 222 29.19 14.69 8.20
N ARG A 223 30.17 15.45 8.66
CA ARG A 223 31.59 15.17 8.37
C ARG A 223 32.18 14.02 9.18
N GLY A 224 31.43 13.55 10.24
CA GLY A 224 31.90 12.47 11.13
C GLY A 224 31.42 11.06 10.78
N GLY A 225 30.65 10.85 9.70
CA GLY A 225 30.06 9.53 9.41
C GLY A 225 30.17 9.17 7.94
N GLY A 226 31.22 8.44 7.59
CA GLY A 226 31.38 7.86 6.26
C GLY A 226 30.65 6.53 6.15
N GLY A 227 29.96 6.32 5.04
CA GLY A 227 29.71 4.99 4.48
C GLY A 227 28.24 4.58 4.35
N GLY A 228 27.79 4.42 3.10
CA GLY A 228 26.82 3.37 2.74
C GLY A 228 25.47 3.81 2.19
N GLY A 229 25.43 3.89 0.88
CA GLY A 229 24.44 3.33 -0.01
C GLY A 229 22.95 3.62 0.23
N GLY A 230 22.43 4.55 -0.57
CA GLY A 230 21.00 4.73 -0.74
C GLY A 230 20.35 3.61 -1.51
N SER A 231 19.11 3.33 -1.22
CA SER A 231 18.16 2.88 -2.24
C SER A 231 16.81 3.53 -2.02
N ARG A 232 16.39 4.20 -3.08
CA ARG A 232 15.03 4.69 -3.26
C ARG A 232 14.15 3.54 -3.67
N GLY A 233 12.89 3.55 -3.32
CA GLY A 233 11.85 2.79 -3.95
C GLY A 233 10.77 2.39 -2.96
N GLY A 234 9.73 3.21 -2.86
CA GLY A 234 8.43 2.76 -2.36
C GLY A 234 7.74 2.02 -3.49
N GLY A 235 7.25 0.88 -3.21
CA GLY A 235 6.48 0.04 -4.10
C GLY A 235 6.51 -1.35 -3.52
N GLY A 236 5.35 -1.90 -3.15
CA GLY A 236 5.25 -3.27 -2.74
C GLY A 236 5.95 -4.15 -3.76
N SER A 237 6.89 -4.97 -3.33
CA SER A 237 7.57 -5.92 -4.18
C SER A 237 7.01 -7.29 -3.91
N SER A 238 6.50 -7.95 -4.98
CA SER A 238 6.25 -9.38 -4.95
C SER A 238 7.42 -10.09 -5.62
N GLY A 239 7.91 -11.14 -5.03
CA GLY A 239 9.03 -11.95 -5.52
C GLY A 239 8.69 -12.85 -6.70
N GLY A 240 7.48 -12.72 -7.27
CA GLY A 240 6.98 -13.66 -8.27
C GLY A 240 6.60 -15.02 -7.69
N GLY A 241 6.67 -15.16 -6.36
CA GLY A 241 6.10 -16.27 -5.64
C GLY A 241 4.58 -16.17 -5.66
N GLY A 242 3.92 -17.16 -6.17
CA GLY A 242 2.49 -17.23 -6.21
C GLY A 242 2.06 -18.60 -6.70
N ALA A 243 0.89 -19.03 -6.26
CA ALA A 243 0.31 -20.26 -6.73
C ALA A 243 -0.84 -19.97 -7.69
N GLU A 244 -0.92 -20.79 -8.73
CA GLU A 244 -2.01 -20.76 -9.70
C GLU A 244 -2.53 -22.18 -9.98
N ARG A 245 -3.82 -22.26 -10.28
CA ARG A 245 -4.55 -23.49 -10.65
C ARG A 245 -5.63 -23.17 -11.67
#